data_643257a7a1bb3150b47ab2427e7f14a5
#
_entry.id   643257a7a1bb3150b47ab2427e7f14a5
#
_cell.length_a   1.000
_cell.length_b   1.000
_cell.length_c   1.000
_cell.angle_alpha   90.00
_cell.angle_beta   90.00
_cell.angle_gamma   90.00
#
_symmetry.space_group_name_H-M   'P 1'
#
loop_
_entity.id
_entity.type
_entity.pdbx_description
1 polymer ?
#
loop_
_entity_poly.entity_id
_entity_poly.type
_entity_poly.pdbx_seq_one_letter_code
_entity_poly.pdbx_strand_id
1 'polypeptide(L)'
;MKHISTSSRVFTAALVSIVALSSSVKAQEVYSQIVGAISIDLPAESDVIVAFPFKQSAEFRGVLESASENGSVTLTVITDSLTGGAFDSQSGVPTHYAVIKTGVQKGTHLDITSNTASTIVLSGGTSAGLAQGDEILVYPHWTLSSAFPLGVANEDESEPGVRKIEVIVPEATSEEGDMIPEGIFYFSGGSWRQVEAGIGAVVDNTVLYPGRAMVIRNNDAVGKNALFFGEVIDAPIAIPLSESDAYASDNFVGLNRPLAIALNELGLTNGGIFEETTDPDNPNDLLLVYSLTDIGKNKKPVAEYYYYNGAWREVSAGASVDKGTDTIEPGMGLAVRKVKVDSNPEDTSWINEWSLPQ
;
A
#
# COMPACT_ATOMS: atom_id res chain seq x y z
N MET A 1 76.22 68.87 23.74
CA MET A 1 75.87 67.57 24.25
C MET A 1 74.35 67.47 24.31
N LYS A 2 73.74 66.68 23.40
CA LYS A 2 72.29 66.52 23.31
C LYS A 2 71.92 65.10 23.78
N HIS A 3 71.14 65.01 24.87
CA HIS A 3 70.57 63.79 25.34
C HIS A 3 69.38 63.39 24.40
N ILE A 4 69.42 62.20 23.91
CA ILE A 4 68.32 61.58 23.16
C ILE A 4 67.62 60.61 24.15
N SER A 5 66.35 60.93 24.47
CA SER A 5 65.50 60.08 25.27
C SER A 5 64.78 59.09 24.35
N THR A 6 65.01 57.84 24.59
CA THR A 6 64.30 56.72 23.91
C THR A 6 63.07 56.30 24.71
N SER A 7 61.90 56.65 24.21
CA SER A 7 60.64 56.19 24.78
C SER A 7 60.26 54.82 24.18
N SER A 8 60.29 53.81 25.02
CA SER A 8 59.81 52.46 24.72
C SER A 8 58.26 52.43 24.69
N ARG A 9 57.68 52.14 23.53
CA ARG A 9 56.24 51.88 23.43
C ARG A 9 56.00 50.36 23.56
N VAL A 10 55.37 49.99 24.64
CA VAL A 10 54.87 48.63 24.86
C VAL A 10 53.59 48.46 23.99
N PHE A 11 53.65 47.62 22.99
CA PHE A 11 52.47 47.19 22.22
C PHE A 11 51.82 46.02 22.97
N THR A 12 50.65 46.25 23.56
CA THR A 12 49.80 45.22 24.12
C THR A 12 49.01 44.62 22.94
N ALA A 13 49.38 43.40 22.53
CA ALA A 13 48.63 42.62 21.59
C ALA A 13 47.40 41.99 22.29
N ALA A 14 46.17 42.50 21.96
CA ALA A 14 44.94 41.87 22.38
C ALA A 14 44.66 40.66 21.50
N LEU A 15 44.77 39.46 22.03
CA LEU A 15 44.42 38.19 21.38
C LEU A 15 42.89 38.08 21.40
N VAL A 16 42.23 38.38 20.32
CA VAL A 16 40.79 38.13 20.13
C VAL A 16 40.62 36.65 19.79
N SER A 17 40.18 35.86 20.77
CA SER A 17 39.78 34.47 20.60
C SER A 17 38.41 34.42 19.87
N ILE A 18 38.42 34.18 18.57
CA ILE A 18 37.23 33.84 17.82
C ILE A 18 36.83 32.42 18.19
N VAL A 19 35.87 32.24 19.09
CA VAL A 19 35.18 30.97 19.27
C VAL A 19 34.29 30.74 18.05
N ALA A 20 34.79 29.92 17.13
CA ALA A 20 33.96 29.41 16.04
C ALA A 20 32.90 28.47 16.65
N LEU A 21 31.68 28.96 16.80
CA LEU A 21 30.50 28.13 17.01
C LEU A 21 30.29 27.30 15.75
N SER A 22 30.85 26.10 15.74
CA SER A 22 30.48 25.09 14.75
C SER A 22 29.06 24.60 15.08
N SER A 23 28.04 25.35 14.59
CA SER A 23 26.72 24.77 14.42
C SER A 23 26.89 23.61 13.44
N SER A 24 26.74 22.38 13.91
CA SER A 24 26.59 21.22 13.04
C SER A 24 25.34 21.44 12.24
N VAL A 25 25.48 21.99 11.04
CA VAL A 25 24.44 21.93 10.02
C VAL A 25 24.31 20.46 9.71
N LYS A 26 23.29 19.80 10.27
CA LYS A 26 22.88 18.48 9.80
C LYS A 26 22.49 18.70 8.35
N ALA A 27 23.25 18.14 7.42
CA ALA A 27 22.83 18.06 6.03
C ALA A 27 21.47 17.35 6.05
N GLN A 28 20.44 18.04 5.62
CA GLN A 28 19.15 17.45 5.40
C GLN A 28 19.36 16.46 4.25
N GLU A 29 19.23 15.17 4.52
CA GLU A 29 19.26 14.16 3.48
C GLU A 29 18.12 14.46 2.52
N VAL A 30 18.48 14.90 1.32
CA VAL A 30 17.51 15.09 0.24
C VAL A 30 17.24 13.73 -0.36
N TYR A 31 16.18 13.07 0.11
CA TYR A 31 15.68 11.86 -0.54
C TYR A 31 15.03 12.25 -1.87
N SER A 32 15.64 11.83 -2.96
CA SER A 32 15.01 11.90 -4.28
C SER A 32 13.89 10.83 -4.29
N GLN A 33 12.64 11.28 -4.29
CA GLN A 33 11.51 10.38 -4.42
C GLN A 33 11.46 9.83 -5.85
N ILE A 34 11.39 8.51 -5.98
CA ILE A 34 11.19 7.88 -7.29
C ILE A 34 9.69 7.84 -7.54
N VAL A 35 9.26 8.54 -8.58
CA VAL A 35 7.88 8.54 -9.04
C VAL A 35 7.75 7.70 -10.30
N GLY A 36 6.62 7.05 -10.46
CA GLY A 36 6.31 6.23 -11.63
C GLY A 36 4.89 6.45 -12.12
N ALA A 37 4.63 5.95 -13.31
CA ALA A 37 3.29 5.88 -13.87
C ALA A 37 3.14 4.60 -14.70
N ILE A 38 1.98 3.96 -14.63
CA ILE A 38 1.58 2.88 -15.54
C ILE A 38 0.22 3.18 -16.12
N SER A 39 -0.01 2.70 -17.33
CA SER A 39 -1.30 2.75 -18.00
C SER A 39 -1.84 1.33 -18.14
N ILE A 40 -3.07 1.11 -17.75
CA ILE A 40 -3.77 -0.16 -17.88
C ILE A 40 -4.92 0.00 -18.87
N ASP A 41 -4.95 -0.86 -19.86
CA ASP A 41 -6.03 -0.88 -20.84
C ASP A 41 -7.33 -1.37 -20.19
N LEU A 42 -8.42 -0.69 -20.47
CA LEU A 42 -9.78 -1.05 -20.07
C LEU A 42 -10.55 -1.44 -21.33
N PRO A 43 -10.55 -2.71 -21.72
CA PRO A 43 -11.28 -3.14 -22.93
C PRO A 43 -12.76 -2.78 -22.84
N ALA A 44 -13.40 -2.57 -24.01
CA ALA A 44 -14.83 -2.30 -24.08
C ALA A 44 -15.65 -3.40 -23.40
N GLU A 45 -16.71 -3.01 -22.69
CA GLU A 45 -17.66 -3.91 -22.02
C GLU A 45 -17.00 -4.98 -21.13
N SER A 46 -15.94 -4.57 -20.40
CA SER A 46 -15.08 -5.50 -19.66
C SER A 46 -14.77 -5.05 -18.24
N ASP A 47 -14.48 -6.03 -17.39
CA ASP A 47 -13.88 -5.84 -16.07
C ASP A 47 -12.37 -6.01 -16.15
N VAL A 48 -11.63 -5.18 -15.43
CA VAL A 48 -10.18 -5.34 -15.21
C VAL A 48 -9.92 -5.30 -13.72
N ILE A 49 -9.36 -6.38 -13.17
CA ILE A 49 -9.00 -6.47 -11.76
C ILE A 49 -7.62 -5.87 -11.59
N VAL A 50 -7.52 -4.81 -10.80
CA VAL A 50 -6.32 -3.99 -10.67
C VAL A 50 -6.00 -3.70 -9.20
N ALA A 51 -4.76 -3.31 -8.95
CA ALA A 51 -4.34 -2.76 -7.67
C ALA A 51 -3.42 -1.56 -7.89
N PHE A 52 -3.33 -0.67 -6.88
CA PHE A 52 -2.42 0.46 -6.94
C PHE A 52 -0.97 0.01 -6.76
N PRO A 53 -0.10 0.15 -7.78
CA PRO A 53 1.31 -0.19 -7.67
C PRO A 53 2.16 0.93 -7.04
N PHE A 54 1.54 2.05 -6.72
CA PHE A 54 2.16 3.26 -6.18
C PHE A 54 1.48 3.71 -4.90
N LYS A 55 2.16 4.54 -4.13
CA LYS A 55 1.62 5.26 -2.97
C LYS A 55 1.64 6.76 -3.22
N GLN A 56 0.98 7.52 -2.36
CA GLN A 56 1.21 8.95 -2.25
C GLN A 56 2.58 9.22 -1.61
N SER A 57 3.09 10.45 -1.70
CA SER A 57 4.36 10.81 -1.07
C SER A 57 4.25 10.72 0.46
N ALA A 58 5.31 10.21 1.10
CA ALA A 58 5.35 10.19 2.55
C ALA A 58 5.37 11.61 3.11
N GLU A 59 4.44 11.91 4.01
CA GLU A 59 4.37 13.21 4.69
C GLU A 59 5.22 13.26 5.96
N PHE A 60 5.57 12.10 6.51
CA PHE A 60 6.47 11.99 7.65
C PHE A 60 7.37 10.77 7.53
N ARG A 61 8.63 10.96 7.94
CA ARG A 61 9.63 9.91 8.10
C ARG A 61 10.30 10.13 9.46
N GLY A 62 10.29 9.14 10.31
CA GLY A 62 10.83 9.25 11.65
C GLY A 62 11.30 7.93 12.22
N VAL A 63 11.82 8.02 13.43
CA VAL A 63 12.35 6.89 14.19
C VAL A 63 11.57 6.76 15.49
N LEU A 64 11.20 5.54 15.84
CA LEU A 64 10.48 5.23 17.06
C LEU A 64 11.39 5.47 18.29
N GLU A 65 10.89 6.24 19.25
CA GLU A 65 11.46 6.36 20.58
C GLU A 65 10.91 5.28 21.50
N SER A 66 9.59 5.09 21.46
CA SER A 66 8.89 4.07 22.25
C SER A 66 7.50 3.80 21.67
N ALA A 67 6.92 2.66 22.03
CA ALA A 67 5.54 2.33 21.76
C ALA A 67 4.82 1.93 23.05
N SER A 68 3.55 2.24 23.15
CA SER A 68 2.67 1.81 24.25
C SER A 68 1.31 1.41 23.73
N GLU A 69 0.60 0.58 24.48
CA GLU A 69 -0.71 0.06 24.12
C GLU A 69 -1.69 0.25 25.28
N ASN A 70 -2.81 0.91 24.99
CA ASN A 70 -3.91 1.10 25.92
C ASN A 70 -5.22 1.18 25.12
N GLY A 71 -5.70 0.05 24.63
CA GLY A 71 -6.84 -0.02 23.70
C GLY A 71 -6.51 0.40 22.26
N SER A 72 -5.44 1.16 22.06
CA SER A 72 -4.84 1.50 20.77
C SER A 72 -3.32 1.59 20.93
N VAL A 73 -2.58 1.43 19.83
CA VAL A 73 -1.12 1.58 19.84
C VAL A 73 -0.77 3.05 19.68
N THR A 74 0.03 3.56 20.60
CA THR A 74 0.61 4.91 20.53
C THR A 74 2.10 4.80 20.27
N LEU A 75 2.54 5.38 19.17
CA LEU A 75 3.94 5.50 18.78
C LEU A 75 4.47 6.86 19.25
N THR A 76 5.51 6.87 20.06
CA THR A 76 6.28 8.09 20.37
C THR A 76 7.48 8.13 19.43
N VAL A 77 7.62 9.21 18.67
CA VAL A 77 8.65 9.34 17.63
C VAL A 77 9.68 10.40 17.98
N ILE A 78 10.93 10.14 17.63
CA ILE A 78 12.02 11.13 17.75
C ILE A 78 11.87 12.10 16.59
N THR A 79 11.35 13.29 16.87
CA THR A 79 11.16 14.32 15.84
C THR A 79 10.98 15.70 16.44
N ASP A 80 11.34 16.72 15.66
CA ASP A 80 11.05 18.13 15.93
C ASP A 80 10.04 18.72 14.93
N SER A 81 9.44 17.88 14.05
CA SER A 81 8.73 18.36 12.87
C SER A 81 7.27 17.86 12.72
N LEU A 82 6.75 17.07 13.68
CA LEU A 82 5.36 16.65 13.64
C LEU A 82 4.43 17.83 13.99
N THR A 83 3.47 18.11 13.10
CA THR A 83 2.40 19.05 13.41
C THR A 83 1.24 18.30 14.05
N GLY A 84 0.85 18.67 15.26
CA GLY A 84 -0.28 18.03 15.95
C GLY A 84 -1.56 18.18 15.15
N GLY A 85 -2.32 17.08 15.01
CA GLY A 85 -3.57 17.02 14.27
C GLY A 85 -3.43 16.94 12.74
N ALA A 86 -2.21 16.92 12.20
CA ALA A 86 -2.00 16.85 10.74
C ALA A 86 -2.51 15.55 10.13
N PHE A 87 -2.47 14.46 10.90
CA PHE A 87 -2.85 13.12 10.44
C PHE A 87 -4.14 12.60 11.08
N ASP A 88 -4.89 13.48 11.75
CA ASP A 88 -6.14 13.09 12.40
C ASP A 88 -7.16 12.57 11.39
N SER A 89 -7.86 11.51 11.75
CA SER A 89 -9.01 11.04 10.98
C SER A 89 -10.11 12.12 10.93
N GLN A 90 -10.75 12.22 9.77
CA GLN A 90 -11.80 13.22 9.54
C GLN A 90 -13.17 12.55 9.51
N SER A 91 -14.04 12.95 10.44
CA SER A 91 -15.39 12.37 10.56
C SER A 91 -15.38 10.84 10.66
N GLY A 92 -14.36 10.27 11.32
CA GLY A 92 -14.19 8.82 11.48
C GLY A 92 -13.58 8.10 10.29
N VAL A 93 -13.24 8.82 9.20
CA VAL A 93 -12.53 8.26 8.05
C VAL A 93 -11.03 8.50 8.21
N PRO A 94 -10.17 7.47 8.12
CA PRO A 94 -8.73 7.65 8.19
C PRO A 94 -8.23 8.42 6.97
N THR A 95 -7.39 9.42 7.21
CA THR A 95 -6.75 10.20 6.14
C THR A 95 -5.35 9.68 5.82
N HIS A 96 -4.71 9.07 6.82
CA HIS A 96 -3.32 8.61 6.75
C HIS A 96 -3.17 7.23 7.40
N TYR A 97 -2.11 6.55 6.99
CA TYR A 97 -1.66 5.31 7.61
C TYR A 97 -0.16 5.37 7.92
N ALA A 98 0.24 4.69 8.98
CA ALA A 98 1.64 4.52 9.34
C ALA A 98 2.13 3.16 8.87
N VAL A 99 3.36 3.11 8.34
CA VAL A 99 4.08 1.88 7.97
C VAL A 99 5.29 1.73 8.88
N ILE A 100 5.43 0.57 9.50
CA ILE A 100 6.65 0.18 10.20
C ILE A 100 7.63 -0.33 9.14
N LYS A 101 8.70 0.42 8.90
CA LYS A 101 9.64 0.10 7.81
C LYS A 101 10.69 -0.93 8.22
N THR A 102 11.10 -0.93 9.48
CA THR A 102 12.15 -1.80 10.01
C THR A 102 11.69 -2.53 11.28
N GLY A 103 12.53 -3.43 11.79
CA GLY A 103 12.24 -4.18 13.01
C GLY A 103 11.41 -5.43 12.80
N VAL A 104 10.91 -5.98 13.91
CA VAL A 104 10.13 -7.24 13.90
C VAL A 104 8.79 -7.10 13.20
N GLN A 105 8.17 -5.92 13.34
CA GLN A 105 6.89 -5.61 12.72
C GLN A 105 7.02 -4.92 11.34
N LYS A 106 8.16 -5.05 10.66
CA LYS A 106 8.35 -4.44 9.34
C LYS A 106 7.21 -4.84 8.37
N GLY A 107 6.71 -3.86 7.65
CA GLY A 107 5.60 -4.02 6.71
C GLY A 107 4.22 -3.80 7.32
N THR A 108 4.06 -3.94 8.63
CA THR A 108 2.80 -3.62 9.29
C THR A 108 2.40 -2.18 8.96
N HIS A 109 1.18 -1.99 8.51
CA HIS A 109 0.60 -0.68 8.26
C HIS A 109 -0.78 -0.60 8.92
N LEU A 110 -1.04 0.53 9.56
CA LEU A 110 -2.27 0.76 10.31
C LEU A 110 -2.74 2.20 10.11
N ASP A 111 -4.04 2.37 10.08
CA ASP A 111 -4.65 3.68 10.00
C ASP A 111 -4.29 4.53 11.21
N ILE A 112 -4.13 5.84 10.98
CA ILE A 112 -3.88 6.81 12.04
C ILE A 112 -5.22 7.41 12.47
N THR A 113 -5.49 7.38 13.76
CA THR A 113 -6.67 8.01 14.35
C THR A 113 -6.41 9.44 14.75
N SER A 114 -5.21 9.72 15.28
CA SER A 114 -4.79 11.07 15.68
C SER A 114 -3.28 11.17 15.84
N ASN A 115 -2.76 12.41 15.87
CA ASN A 115 -1.38 12.67 16.24
C ASN A 115 -1.21 13.95 17.03
N THR A 116 -0.13 13.99 17.84
CA THR A 116 0.39 15.20 18.50
C THR A 116 1.69 15.64 17.86
N ALA A 117 2.42 16.57 18.47
CA ALA A 117 3.75 16.98 18.00
C ALA A 117 4.83 15.88 18.15
N SER A 118 4.57 14.81 18.90
CA SER A 118 5.55 13.74 19.14
C SER A 118 4.95 12.33 19.16
N THR A 119 3.65 12.19 19.03
CA THR A 119 2.99 10.87 19.08
C THR A 119 2.05 10.66 17.90
N ILE A 120 1.92 9.39 17.49
CA ILE A 120 0.98 8.92 16.48
C ILE A 120 0.14 7.81 17.10
N VAL A 121 -1.18 7.91 17.04
CA VAL A 121 -2.11 6.91 17.57
C VAL A 121 -2.69 6.11 16.41
N LEU A 122 -2.56 4.77 16.49
CA LEU A 122 -3.01 3.84 15.45
C LEU A 122 -4.38 3.23 15.79
N SER A 123 -5.12 2.83 14.77
CA SER A 123 -6.47 2.22 14.88
C SER A 123 -6.42 0.72 15.20
N GLY A 124 -5.52 0.27 16.05
CA GLY A 124 -5.40 -1.15 16.38
C GLY A 124 -3.95 -1.60 16.40
N GLY A 125 -3.72 -2.90 16.14
CA GLY A 125 -2.40 -3.50 16.18
C GLY A 125 -1.94 -3.84 17.61
N THR A 126 -0.67 -4.14 17.74
CA THR A 126 -0.03 -4.42 19.03
C THR A 126 1.30 -3.68 19.13
N SER A 127 1.67 -3.28 20.33
CA SER A 127 3.00 -2.71 20.60
C SER A 127 4.10 -3.78 20.74
N ALA A 128 3.72 -5.06 20.82
CA ALA A 128 4.67 -6.16 20.94
C ALA A 128 5.58 -6.23 19.70
N GLY A 129 6.90 -6.26 19.91
CA GLY A 129 7.88 -6.31 18.82
C GLY A 129 8.25 -4.95 18.21
N LEU A 130 7.59 -3.85 18.58
CA LEU A 130 8.04 -2.50 18.27
C LEU A 130 9.18 -2.09 19.21
N ALA A 131 10.28 -1.61 18.66
CA ALA A 131 11.47 -1.27 19.41
C ALA A 131 11.97 0.15 19.12
N GLN A 132 12.67 0.74 20.08
CA GLN A 132 13.39 1.99 19.84
C GLN A 132 14.36 1.82 18.66
N GLY A 133 14.32 2.75 17.73
CA GLY A 133 15.15 2.73 16.52
C GLY A 133 14.42 2.22 15.28
N ASP A 134 13.21 1.65 15.40
CA ASP A 134 12.42 1.27 14.23
C ASP A 134 12.04 2.51 13.40
N GLU A 135 12.17 2.42 12.09
CA GLU A 135 11.79 3.49 11.17
C GLU A 135 10.28 3.43 10.89
N ILE A 136 9.66 4.61 10.91
CA ILE A 136 8.23 4.80 10.66
C ILE A 136 8.04 5.79 9.52
N LEU A 137 7.12 5.44 8.62
CA LEU A 137 6.69 6.27 7.52
C LEU A 137 5.19 6.55 7.64
N VAL A 138 4.76 7.77 7.35
CA VAL A 138 3.34 8.13 7.30
C VAL A 138 3.00 8.56 5.88
N TYR A 139 1.95 7.94 5.35
CA TYR A 139 1.44 8.21 4.02
C TYR A 139 -0.03 8.62 4.07
N PRO A 140 -0.44 9.58 3.22
CA PRO A 140 -1.86 9.77 2.95
C PRO A 140 -2.45 8.50 2.31
N HIS A 141 -3.70 8.20 2.62
CA HIS A 141 -4.43 7.18 1.86
C HIS A 141 -4.74 7.67 0.45
N TRP A 142 -4.67 6.77 -0.52
CA TRP A 142 -5.40 6.98 -1.75
C TRP A 142 -6.90 7.00 -1.43
N THR A 143 -7.59 7.99 -1.98
CA THR A 143 -9.05 8.03 -2.02
C THR A 143 -9.51 8.00 -3.48
N LEU A 144 -10.78 7.76 -3.73
CA LEU A 144 -11.31 7.82 -5.09
C LEU A 144 -10.98 9.15 -5.76
N SER A 145 -11.12 10.28 -5.06
CA SER A 145 -10.83 11.60 -5.60
C SER A 145 -9.34 11.88 -5.79
N SER A 146 -8.47 11.41 -4.92
CA SER A 146 -7.02 11.62 -5.08
C SER A 146 -6.40 10.69 -6.12
N ALA A 147 -6.94 9.48 -6.26
CA ALA A 147 -6.50 8.50 -7.24
C ALA A 147 -6.99 8.83 -8.66
N PHE A 148 -8.24 9.27 -8.77
CA PHE A 148 -8.90 9.57 -10.03
C PHE A 148 -9.68 10.89 -9.95
N PRO A 149 -9.00 12.05 -9.92
CA PRO A 149 -9.60 13.36 -9.65
C PRO A 149 -10.58 13.83 -10.73
N LEU A 150 -10.54 13.25 -11.89
CA LEU A 150 -11.44 13.53 -13.03
C LEU A 150 -12.22 12.28 -13.48
N GLY A 151 -12.40 11.32 -12.56
CA GLY A 151 -12.90 9.99 -12.88
C GLY A 151 -11.83 9.11 -13.53
N VAL A 152 -12.10 7.80 -13.60
CA VAL A 152 -11.24 6.87 -14.33
C VAL A 152 -11.30 7.21 -15.83
N ALA A 153 -10.16 7.24 -16.50
CA ALA A 153 -10.04 7.63 -17.91
C ALA A 153 -10.55 9.04 -18.24
N ASN A 154 -10.65 9.94 -17.25
CA ASN A 154 -11.25 11.28 -17.33
C ASN A 154 -12.72 11.26 -17.81
N GLU A 155 -13.45 10.21 -17.47
CA GLU A 155 -14.89 10.11 -17.77
C GLU A 155 -15.69 10.73 -16.62
N ASP A 156 -16.43 11.78 -16.95
CA ASP A 156 -17.43 12.41 -16.06
C ASP A 156 -18.83 12.12 -16.64
N GLU A 157 -19.59 11.34 -15.91
CA GLU A 157 -20.94 10.96 -16.33
C GLU A 157 -21.89 12.12 -16.13
N SER A 158 -22.34 12.73 -17.23
CA SER A 158 -23.33 13.81 -17.19
C SER A 158 -24.71 13.34 -16.75
N GLU A 159 -25.00 12.05 -16.95
CA GLU A 159 -26.25 11.40 -16.56
C GLU A 159 -25.97 10.25 -15.58
N PRO A 160 -26.34 10.37 -14.31
CA PRO A 160 -26.03 9.36 -13.27
C PRO A 160 -26.57 7.95 -13.53
N GLY A 161 -27.47 7.79 -14.52
CA GLY A 161 -28.01 6.49 -14.91
C GLY A 161 -27.16 5.73 -15.95
N VAL A 162 -26.21 6.40 -16.59
CA VAL A 162 -25.39 5.84 -17.68
C VAL A 162 -23.94 5.62 -17.20
N ARG A 163 -23.72 4.82 -16.23
CA ARG A 163 -22.38 4.60 -15.63
C ARG A 163 -21.45 3.88 -16.61
N LYS A 164 -20.71 4.64 -17.42
CA LYS A 164 -19.77 4.09 -18.39
C LYS A 164 -18.58 3.42 -17.74
N ILE A 165 -18.04 4.05 -16.69
CA ILE A 165 -16.95 3.48 -15.90
C ILE A 165 -17.39 3.35 -14.43
N GLU A 166 -17.20 2.18 -13.86
CA GLU A 166 -17.43 1.90 -12.45
C GLU A 166 -16.13 1.41 -11.78
N VAL A 167 -15.90 1.84 -10.56
CA VAL A 167 -14.91 1.25 -9.67
C VAL A 167 -15.65 0.40 -8.66
N ILE A 168 -15.36 -0.89 -8.64
CA ILE A 168 -15.96 -1.84 -7.72
C ILE A 168 -14.88 -2.22 -6.72
N VAL A 169 -15.08 -1.89 -5.46
CA VAL A 169 -14.21 -2.29 -4.36
C VAL A 169 -14.81 -3.55 -3.74
N PRO A 170 -14.16 -4.71 -3.86
CA PRO A 170 -14.65 -5.92 -3.20
C PRO A 170 -14.46 -5.83 -1.69
N GLU A 171 -15.24 -6.59 -0.92
CA GLU A 171 -14.90 -6.88 0.47
C GLU A 171 -13.47 -7.44 0.56
N ALA A 172 -12.79 -7.20 1.69
CA ALA A 172 -11.40 -7.65 1.85
C ALA A 172 -11.27 -9.17 1.67
N THR A 173 -12.28 -9.90 2.14
CA THR A 173 -12.36 -11.36 2.09
C THR A 173 -13.79 -11.75 1.78
N SER A 174 -14.00 -12.71 0.88
CA SER A 174 -15.31 -13.25 0.54
C SER A 174 -15.27 -14.75 0.39
N GLU A 175 -16.45 -15.38 0.30
CA GLU A 175 -16.58 -16.79 -0.01
C GLU A 175 -15.99 -17.13 -1.38
N GLU A 176 -15.48 -18.33 -1.52
CA GLU A 176 -14.86 -18.84 -2.75
C GLU A 176 -15.72 -18.56 -3.99
N GLY A 177 -15.10 -17.87 -4.95
CA GLY A 177 -15.74 -17.55 -6.23
C GLY A 177 -16.76 -16.42 -6.20
N ASP A 178 -17.02 -15.81 -5.04
CA ASP A 178 -17.95 -14.70 -4.89
C ASP A 178 -17.17 -13.40 -4.59
N MET A 179 -17.27 -12.42 -5.47
CA MET A 179 -16.69 -11.11 -5.26
C MET A 179 -17.79 -10.15 -4.80
N ILE A 180 -18.07 -10.18 -3.50
CA ILE A 180 -19.06 -9.28 -2.90
C ILE A 180 -18.50 -7.86 -2.91
N PRO A 181 -19.19 -6.87 -3.53
CA PRO A 181 -18.73 -5.49 -3.50
C PRO A 181 -19.02 -4.85 -2.13
N GLU A 182 -17.98 -4.29 -1.49
CA GLU A 182 -18.13 -3.31 -0.40
C GLU A 182 -18.78 -2.02 -0.91
N GLY A 183 -18.50 -1.66 -2.18
CA GLY A 183 -19.12 -0.54 -2.86
C GLY A 183 -18.86 -0.53 -4.36
N ILE A 184 -19.83 0.04 -5.10
CA ILE A 184 -19.73 0.31 -6.53
C ILE A 184 -19.79 1.82 -6.71
N PHE A 185 -18.75 2.38 -7.31
CA PHE A 185 -18.54 3.82 -7.41
C PHE A 185 -18.45 4.26 -8.87
N TYR A 186 -18.93 5.48 -9.14
CA TYR A 186 -18.83 6.13 -10.44
C TYR A 186 -18.61 7.64 -10.28
N PHE A 187 -17.99 8.27 -11.26
CA PHE A 187 -17.71 9.70 -11.24
C PHE A 187 -18.78 10.44 -12.02
N SER A 188 -19.43 11.44 -11.41
CA SER A 188 -20.50 12.20 -12.05
C SER A 188 -20.63 13.61 -11.48
N GLY A 189 -20.66 14.61 -12.36
CA GLY A 189 -20.80 16.01 -12.01
C GLY A 189 -19.64 16.52 -11.15
N GLY A 190 -18.42 16.08 -11.46
CA GLY A 190 -17.19 16.49 -10.78
C GLY A 190 -16.97 15.83 -9.42
N SER A 191 -17.69 14.76 -9.05
CA SER A 191 -17.56 14.06 -7.77
C SER A 191 -17.83 12.57 -7.88
N TRP A 192 -17.22 11.80 -6.99
CA TRP A 192 -17.47 10.36 -6.83
C TRP A 192 -18.79 10.11 -6.11
N ARG A 193 -19.52 9.12 -6.58
CA ARG A 193 -20.82 8.69 -6.06
C ARG A 193 -20.87 7.19 -5.91
N GLN A 194 -21.64 6.72 -4.92
CA GLN A 194 -21.87 5.29 -4.70
C GLN A 194 -23.26 4.90 -5.25
N VAL A 195 -23.34 3.75 -5.90
CA VAL A 195 -24.56 3.29 -6.58
C VAL A 195 -25.71 3.15 -5.58
N GLU A 196 -25.46 2.54 -4.43
CA GLU A 196 -26.48 2.25 -3.41
C GLU A 196 -26.86 3.47 -2.57
N ALA A 197 -25.97 4.46 -2.43
CA ALA A 197 -26.20 5.66 -1.60
C ALA A 197 -27.09 6.72 -2.27
N GLY A 198 -27.43 6.50 -3.54
CA GLY A 198 -28.24 7.43 -4.34
C GLY A 198 -27.44 8.58 -4.95
N ILE A 199 -28.06 9.29 -5.89
CA ILE A 199 -27.41 10.31 -6.75
C ILE A 199 -26.84 11.49 -5.98
N GLY A 200 -27.34 11.79 -4.79
CA GLY A 200 -26.94 12.96 -3.99
C GLY A 200 -25.73 12.76 -3.10
N ALA A 201 -25.35 11.54 -2.80
CA ALA A 201 -24.28 11.26 -1.87
C ALA A 201 -22.91 11.40 -2.57
N VAL A 202 -22.04 12.29 -2.03
CA VAL A 202 -20.66 12.46 -2.45
C VAL A 202 -19.78 11.57 -1.58
N VAL A 203 -18.93 10.75 -2.23
CA VAL A 203 -18.08 9.76 -1.58
C VAL A 203 -16.61 9.90 -2.01
N ASP A 204 -16.18 11.11 -2.31
CA ASP A 204 -14.84 11.45 -2.79
C ASP A 204 -13.72 10.90 -1.90
N ASN A 205 -13.96 10.82 -0.59
CA ASN A 205 -12.99 10.40 0.41
C ASN A 205 -13.02 8.89 0.72
N THR A 206 -13.71 8.08 -0.12
CA THR A 206 -13.64 6.62 0.02
C THR A 206 -12.20 6.15 -0.11
N VAL A 207 -11.70 5.48 0.92
CA VAL A 207 -10.30 5.04 1.02
C VAL A 207 -10.07 3.82 0.12
N LEU A 208 -8.98 3.87 -0.61
CA LEU A 208 -8.44 2.73 -1.36
C LEU A 208 -7.21 2.20 -0.61
N TYR A 209 -7.42 1.13 0.14
CA TYR A 209 -6.40 0.60 1.05
C TYR A 209 -5.19 0.00 0.30
N PRO A 210 -3.95 0.19 0.82
CA PRO A 210 -2.77 -0.41 0.23
C PRO A 210 -2.86 -1.93 0.27
N GLY A 211 -2.40 -2.58 -0.81
CA GLY A 211 -2.42 -4.04 -0.92
C GLY A 211 -3.77 -4.66 -1.28
N ARG A 212 -4.84 -3.87 -1.41
CA ARG A 212 -6.16 -4.37 -1.88
C ARG A 212 -6.33 -4.22 -3.38
N ALA A 213 -6.96 -5.20 -4.00
CA ALA A 213 -7.40 -5.09 -5.39
C ALA A 213 -8.79 -4.44 -5.49
N MET A 214 -9.08 -3.91 -6.68
CA MET A 214 -10.39 -3.40 -7.07
C MET A 214 -10.68 -3.81 -8.52
N VAL A 215 -11.93 -3.72 -8.93
CA VAL A 215 -12.33 -3.92 -10.32
C VAL A 215 -12.63 -2.57 -10.96
N ILE A 216 -12.05 -2.30 -12.12
CA ILE A 216 -12.51 -1.22 -12.97
C ILE A 216 -13.36 -1.85 -14.06
N ARG A 217 -14.63 -1.52 -14.07
CA ARG A 217 -15.60 -1.98 -15.07
C ARG A 217 -15.79 -0.91 -16.13
N ASN A 218 -15.46 -1.24 -17.36
CA ASN A 218 -15.79 -0.43 -18.50
C ASN A 218 -17.12 -0.93 -19.10
N ASN A 219 -18.18 -0.15 -18.96
CA ASN A 219 -19.49 -0.44 -19.55
C ASN A 219 -19.67 0.17 -20.96
N ASP A 220 -18.70 1.01 -21.40
CA ASP A 220 -18.73 1.64 -22.71
C ASP A 220 -18.34 0.63 -23.81
N ALA A 221 -18.90 0.80 -24.99
CA ALA A 221 -18.54 0.05 -26.20
C ALA A 221 -17.16 0.41 -26.76
N VAL A 222 -16.48 1.38 -26.15
CA VAL A 222 -15.14 1.85 -26.55
C VAL A 222 -14.13 1.52 -25.43
N GLY A 223 -12.98 0.96 -25.82
CA GLY A 223 -11.87 0.75 -24.90
C GLY A 223 -11.31 2.07 -24.36
N LYS A 224 -10.86 2.07 -23.12
CA LYS A 224 -10.32 3.21 -22.39
C LYS A 224 -8.98 2.83 -21.77
N ASN A 225 -8.35 3.77 -21.06
CA ASN A 225 -7.11 3.53 -20.30
C ASN A 225 -7.23 4.15 -18.92
N ALA A 226 -6.87 3.40 -17.89
CA ALA A 226 -6.67 3.92 -16.55
C ALA A 226 -5.20 4.26 -16.34
N LEU A 227 -4.92 5.45 -15.82
CA LEU A 227 -3.57 5.89 -15.48
C LEU A 227 -3.38 5.81 -13.96
N PHE A 228 -2.38 5.05 -13.54
CA PHE A 228 -1.91 4.97 -12.15
C PHE A 228 -0.56 5.66 -12.04
N PHE A 229 -0.41 6.53 -11.05
CA PHE A 229 0.84 7.26 -10.83
C PHE A 229 1.07 7.44 -9.34
N GLY A 230 2.29 7.73 -8.95
CA GLY A 230 2.65 8.00 -7.57
C GLY A 230 4.10 7.72 -7.25
N GLU A 231 4.41 7.72 -5.97
CA GLU A 231 5.73 7.37 -5.47
C GLU A 231 5.89 5.86 -5.44
N VAL A 232 7.05 5.39 -5.85
CA VAL A 232 7.41 3.97 -5.76
C VAL A 232 7.67 3.61 -4.30
N ILE A 233 7.04 2.55 -3.82
CA ILE A 233 7.17 2.10 -2.43
C ILE A 233 8.60 1.63 -2.17
N ASP A 234 9.22 2.15 -1.12
CA ASP A 234 10.56 1.79 -0.63
C ASP A 234 10.53 1.06 0.73
N ALA A 235 9.35 0.59 1.12
CA ALA A 235 9.12 -0.13 2.35
C ALA A 235 8.32 -1.41 2.08
N PRO A 236 8.52 -2.49 2.82
CA PRO A 236 7.65 -3.65 2.76
C PRO A 236 6.22 -3.28 3.16
N ILE A 237 5.25 -3.98 2.59
CA ILE A 237 3.84 -3.86 2.98
C ILE A 237 3.33 -5.25 3.34
N ALA A 238 2.79 -5.39 4.52
CA ALA A 238 2.15 -6.62 5.01
C ALA A 238 0.69 -6.63 4.54
N ILE A 239 0.36 -7.52 3.63
CA ILE A 239 -0.99 -7.68 3.08
C ILE A 239 -1.72 -8.72 3.94
N PRO A 240 -2.81 -8.37 4.62
CA PRO A 240 -3.56 -9.31 5.43
C PRO A 240 -4.25 -10.35 4.54
N LEU A 241 -4.20 -11.61 4.98
CA LEU A 241 -4.91 -12.74 4.37
C LEU A 241 -5.73 -13.41 5.47
N SER A 242 -7.04 -13.44 5.30
CA SER A 242 -7.97 -14.03 6.25
C SER A 242 -8.38 -15.44 5.84
N GLU A 243 -8.50 -16.30 6.82
CA GLU A 243 -9.05 -17.66 6.70
C GLU A 243 -10.49 -17.71 7.21
N SER A 244 -11.21 -18.77 6.89
CA SER A 244 -12.56 -19.02 7.39
C SER A 244 -12.74 -20.50 7.80
N ASP A 245 -13.51 -20.73 8.85
CA ASP A 245 -13.96 -22.06 9.25
C ASP A 245 -15.31 -22.47 8.61
N ALA A 246 -15.91 -21.56 7.86
CA ALA A 246 -17.17 -21.80 7.15
C ALA A 246 -16.97 -22.22 5.70
N TYR A 247 -16.00 -21.59 5.00
CA TYR A 247 -15.77 -21.75 3.55
C TYR A 247 -14.32 -21.48 3.20
N ALA A 248 -13.88 -21.85 1.99
CA ALA A 248 -12.65 -21.37 1.41
C ALA A 248 -12.82 -19.90 1.06
N SER A 249 -11.84 -19.06 1.43
CA SER A 249 -11.98 -17.60 1.37
C SER A 249 -11.07 -16.97 0.33
N ASP A 250 -11.64 -16.12 -0.54
CA ASP A 250 -10.91 -15.34 -1.52
C ASP A 250 -10.51 -13.98 -0.92
N ASN A 251 -9.21 -13.71 -0.86
CA ASN A 251 -8.62 -12.46 -0.40
C ASN A 251 -8.17 -11.66 -1.63
N PHE A 252 -8.87 -10.56 -1.96
CA PHE A 252 -8.56 -9.73 -3.12
C PHE A 252 -7.41 -8.78 -2.82
N VAL A 253 -6.26 -9.06 -3.40
CA VAL A 253 -4.98 -8.41 -3.10
C VAL A 253 -4.29 -7.87 -4.34
N GLY A 254 -3.32 -7.00 -4.15
CA GLY A 254 -2.50 -6.46 -5.20
C GLY A 254 -1.09 -6.16 -4.75
N LEU A 255 -0.18 -6.21 -5.71
CA LEU A 255 1.22 -5.88 -5.48
C LEU A 255 1.41 -4.36 -5.52
N ASN A 256 1.94 -3.80 -4.43
CA ASN A 256 2.30 -2.38 -4.35
C ASN A 256 3.67 -2.13 -5.00
N ARG A 257 3.82 -2.54 -6.27
CA ARG A 257 5.10 -2.43 -7.00
C ARG A 257 4.86 -2.17 -8.48
N PRO A 258 5.69 -1.33 -9.11
CA PRO A 258 5.55 -0.97 -10.52
C PRO A 258 6.33 -1.89 -11.49
N LEU A 259 6.85 -3.01 -11.02
CA LEU A 259 7.64 -3.96 -11.81
C LEU A 259 7.02 -5.35 -11.75
N ALA A 260 7.09 -6.07 -12.86
CA ALA A 260 6.73 -7.48 -12.90
C ALA A 260 7.59 -8.30 -11.94
N ILE A 261 7.02 -9.38 -11.41
CA ILE A 261 7.69 -10.28 -10.47
C ILE A 261 7.37 -11.72 -10.79
N ALA A 262 8.38 -12.60 -10.73
CA ALA A 262 8.16 -14.02 -10.85
C ALA A 262 7.49 -14.63 -9.61
N LEU A 263 6.72 -15.70 -9.77
CA LEU A 263 6.04 -16.38 -8.65
C LEU A 263 7.02 -16.79 -7.55
N ASN A 264 8.21 -17.27 -7.91
CA ASN A 264 9.26 -17.66 -6.95
C ASN A 264 9.79 -16.48 -6.11
N GLU A 265 9.57 -15.25 -6.54
CA GLU A 265 10.03 -14.02 -5.87
C GLU A 265 8.94 -13.33 -5.07
N LEU A 266 7.68 -13.82 -5.13
CA LEU A 266 6.55 -13.21 -4.41
C LEU A 266 6.72 -13.23 -2.89
N GLY A 267 7.46 -14.19 -2.35
CA GLY A 267 7.57 -14.40 -0.91
C GLY A 267 6.28 -14.92 -0.25
N LEU A 268 5.26 -15.23 -1.03
CA LEU A 268 3.95 -15.67 -0.52
C LEU A 268 4.02 -17.02 0.21
N THR A 269 4.94 -17.89 -0.17
CA THR A 269 5.16 -19.20 0.46
C THR A 269 6.04 -19.14 1.72
N ASN A 270 6.55 -17.96 2.08
CA ASN A 270 7.42 -17.80 3.24
C ASN A 270 6.60 -17.94 4.55
N GLY A 271 7.14 -18.70 5.50
CA GLY A 271 6.56 -18.81 6.85
C GLY A 271 5.22 -19.55 6.93
N GLY A 272 4.81 -20.26 5.89
CA GLY A 272 3.56 -21.03 5.88
C GLY A 272 2.31 -20.18 5.66
N ILE A 273 2.46 -18.95 5.20
CA ILE A 273 1.34 -18.04 4.89
C ILE A 273 0.46 -18.59 3.78
N PHE A 274 1.06 -19.23 2.81
CA PHE A 274 0.41 -19.96 1.73
C PHE A 274 0.65 -21.45 1.96
N GLU A 275 -0.42 -22.21 2.17
CA GLU A 275 -0.32 -23.61 2.55
C GLU A 275 0.16 -24.48 1.38
N GLU A 276 1.25 -25.25 1.62
CA GLU A 276 1.75 -26.16 0.62
C GLU A 276 0.78 -27.32 0.44
N THR A 277 0.43 -27.59 -0.81
CA THR A 277 -0.43 -28.69 -1.22
C THR A 277 0.26 -30.06 -1.00
N THR A 278 -0.44 -30.98 -0.42
CA THR A 278 0.04 -32.39 -0.28
C THR A 278 -0.54 -33.31 -1.34
N ASP A 279 -1.72 -32.99 -1.85
CA ASP A 279 -2.42 -33.72 -2.92
C ASP A 279 -2.65 -32.78 -4.11
N PRO A 280 -1.91 -32.94 -5.23
CA PRO A 280 -2.04 -32.03 -6.37
C PRO A 280 -3.39 -32.10 -7.10
N ASP A 281 -4.16 -33.16 -6.88
CA ASP A 281 -5.52 -33.30 -7.43
C ASP A 281 -6.56 -32.53 -6.60
N ASN A 282 -6.18 -32.11 -5.38
CA ASN A 282 -6.99 -31.31 -4.48
C ASN A 282 -6.12 -30.26 -3.77
N PRO A 283 -5.76 -29.18 -4.47
CA PRO A 283 -4.88 -28.14 -3.92
C PRO A 283 -5.44 -27.48 -2.67
N ASN A 284 -4.54 -27.14 -1.73
CA ASN A 284 -4.87 -26.35 -0.56
C ASN A 284 -5.12 -24.89 -0.97
N ASP A 285 -4.16 -24.01 -0.73
CA ASP A 285 -4.29 -22.61 -1.12
C ASP A 285 -4.07 -22.42 -2.64
N LEU A 286 -4.76 -21.43 -3.22
CA LEU A 286 -4.63 -21.06 -4.63
C LEU A 286 -4.30 -19.57 -4.80
N LEU A 287 -3.39 -19.26 -5.71
CA LEU A 287 -3.18 -17.92 -6.23
C LEU A 287 -3.93 -17.79 -7.55
N LEU A 288 -4.96 -16.95 -7.58
CA LEU A 288 -5.82 -16.71 -8.73
C LEU A 288 -5.34 -15.47 -9.46
N VAL A 289 -5.00 -15.62 -10.73
CA VAL A 289 -4.48 -14.54 -11.58
C VAL A 289 -5.50 -14.21 -12.66
N TYR A 290 -5.78 -12.91 -12.83
CA TYR A 290 -6.77 -12.41 -13.77
C TYR A 290 -6.10 -11.65 -14.91
N SER A 291 -6.61 -11.82 -16.13
CA SER A 291 -6.08 -11.13 -17.31
C SER A 291 -6.39 -9.64 -17.29
N LEU A 292 -5.40 -8.81 -17.57
CA LEU A 292 -5.59 -7.38 -17.79
C LEU A 292 -6.18 -7.06 -19.17
N THR A 293 -6.11 -8.00 -20.13
CA THR A 293 -6.42 -7.74 -21.55
C THR A 293 -7.63 -8.50 -22.08
N ASP A 294 -8.08 -9.55 -21.41
CA ASP A 294 -9.25 -10.32 -21.86
C ASP A 294 -10.52 -9.48 -21.82
N ILE A 295 -11.41 -9.76 -22.75
CA ILE A 295 -12.68 -9.07 -22.87
C ILE A 295 -13.76 -9.83 -22.07
N GLY A 296 -14.64 -9.07 -21.42
CA GLY A 296 -15.82 -9.59 -20.71
C GLY A 296 -15.90 -9.13 -19.25
N LYS A 297 -17.10 -9.25 -18.70
CA LYS A 297 -17.42 -8.95 -17.29
C LYS A 297 -17.42 -10.24 -16.46
N ASN A 298 -17.25 -10.10 -15.15
CA ASN A 298 -17.22 -11.22 -14.20
C ASN A 298 -16.21 -12.29 -14.64
N LYS A 299 -14.98 -11.87 -14.89
CA LYS A 299 -13.92 -12.74 -15.42
C LYS A 299 -13.58 -13.85 -14.45
N LYS A 300 -13.29 -15.03 -15.01
CA LYS A 300 -12.63 -16.11 -14.28
C LYS A 300 -11.12 -15.88 -14.28
N PRO A 301 -10.38 -16.46 -13.32
CA PRO A 301 -8.94 -16.51 -13.38
C PRO A 301 -8.46 -17.11 -14.70
N VAL A 302 -7.39 -16.55 -15.26
CA VAL A 302 -6.71 -17.11 -16.45
C VAL A 302 -5.69 -18.15 -16.05
N ALA A 303 -5.21 -18.09 -14.80
CA ALA A 303 -4.34 -19.09 -14.22
C ALA A 303 -4.65 -19.23 -12.72
N GLU A 304 -4.55 -20.47 -12.24
CA GLU A 304 -4.71 -20.85 -10.84
C GLU A 304 -3.45 -21.61 -10.43
N TYR A 305 -2.67 -21.02 -9.51
CA TYR A 305 -1.42 -21.58 -9.06
C TYR A 305 -1.53 -22.11 -7.64
N TYR A 306 -0.83 -23.22 -7.38
CA TYR A 306 -0.65 -23.82 -6.06
C TYR A 306 0.81 -24.15 -5.81
N TYR A 307 1.20 -24.32 -4.57
CA TYR A 307 2.56 -24.69 -4.21
C TYR A 307 2.64 -26.15 -3.83
N TYR A 308 3.51 -26.91 -4.51
CA TYR A 308 3.63 -28.36 -4.33
C TYR A 308 5.05 -28.84 -4.55
N ASN A 309 5.59 -29.61 -3.58
CA ASN A 309 6.96 -30.14 -3.59
C ASN A 309 8.00 -29.04 -3.87
N GLY A 310 7.90 -27.93 -3.14
CA GLY A 310 8.86 -26.83 -3.21
C GLY A 310 8.82 -26.01 -4.51
N ALA A 311 7.75 -26.10 -5.32
CA ALA A 311 7.64 -25.34 -6.57
C ALA A 311 6.20 -24.93 -6.88
N TRP A 312 6.06 -23.81 -7.58
CA TRP A 312 4.78 -23.35 -8.08
C TRP A 312 4.28 -24.25 -9.21
N ARG A 313 3.02 -24.59 -9.18
CA ARG A 313 2.32 -25.40 -10.17
C ARG A 313 1.08 -24.65 -10.64
N GLU A 314 0.67 -24.90 -11.86
CA GLU A 314 -0.60 -24.39 -12.40
C GLU A 314 -1.59 -25.56 -12.52
N VAL A 315 -2.82 -25.35 -12.05
CA VAL A 315 -3.86 -26.37 -12.06
C VAL A 315 -4.04 -26.97 -13.46
N SER A 316 -4.06 -26.13 -14.50
CA SER A 316 -4.25 -26.55 -15.89
C SER A 316 -3.05 -27.28 -16.49
N ALA A 317 -1.82 -27.05 -15.99
CA ALA A 317 -0.59 -27.65 -16.53
C ALA A 317 -0.17 -28.94 -15.79
N GLY A 318 -0.74 -29.19 -14.62
CA GLY A 318 -0.50 -30.36 -13.78
C GLY A 318 0.77 -30.27 -12.93
N ALA A 319 0.90 -31.23 -12.01
CA ALA A 319 1.88 -31.19 -10.91
C ALA A 319 3.35 -31.35 -11.33
N SER A 320 3.64 -31.73 -12.57
CA SER A 320 5.02 -31.96 -13.04
C SER A 320 5.68 -30.71 -13.64
N VAL A 321 4.92 -29.66 -13.95
CA VAL A 321 5.41 -28.47 -14.62
C VAL A 321 5.68 -27.37 -13.58
N ASP A 322 6.94 -26.94 -13.47
CA ASP A 322 7.31 -25.81 -12.62
C ASP A 322 6.93 -24.49 -13.30
N LYS A 323 6.19 -23.67 -12.58
CA LYS A 323 5.67 -22.36 -13.00
C LYS A 323 6.28 -21.18 -12.23
N GLY A 324 7.30 -21.44 -11.43
CA GLY A 324 7.93 -20.43 -10.59
C GLY A 324 8.47 -19.20 -11.33
N THR A 325 8.70 -19.31 -12.64
CA THR A 325 9.15 -18.20 -13.51
C THR A 325 8.02 -17.45 -14.20
N ASP A 326 6.75 -17.89 -14.05
CA ASP A 326 5.61 -17.13 -14.55
C ASP A 326 5.52 -15.79 -13.77
N THR A 327 5.11 -14.72 -14.45
CA THR A 327 5.19 -13.36 -13.91
C THR A 327 3.81 -12.77 -13.60
N ILE A 328 3.77 -11.99 -12.54
CA ILE A 328 2.67 -11.09 -12.21
C ILE A 328 3.05 -9.69 -12.69
N GLU A 329 2.21 -9.09 -13.51
CA GLU A 329 2.44 -7.77 -14.10
C GLU A 329 2.10 -6.63 -13.13
N PRO A 330 2.73 -5.45 -13.27
CA PRO A 330 2.44 -4.31 -12.42
C PRO A 330 0.98 -3.85 -12.54
N GLY A 331 0.37 -3.55 -11.41
CA GLY A 331 -1.02 -3.09 -11.35
C GLY A 331 -2.06 -4.20 -11.50
N MET A 332 -1.66 -5.45 -11.68
CA MET A 332 -2.55 -6.60 -11.71
C MET A 332 -3.12 -6.86 -10.31
N GLY A 333 -4.44 -7.02 -10.23
CA GLY A 333 -5.12 -7.52 -9.05
C GLY A 333 -5.17 -9.05 -9.06
N LEU A 334 -5.07 -9.64 -7.88
CA LEU A 334 -5.00 -11.07 -7.63
C LEU A 334 -6.07 -11.46 -6.61
N ALA A 335 -6.37 -12.75 -6.49
CA ALA A 335 -6.99 -13.28 -5.30
C ALA A 335 -6.13 -14.42 -4.72
N VAL A 336 -5.91 -14.38 -3.41
CA VAL A 336 -5.33 -15.51 -2.68
C VAL A 336 -6.50 -16.24 -2.05
N ARG A 337 -6.78 -17.43 -2.54
CA ARG A 337 -7.77 -18.34 -1.97
C ARG A 337 -7.12 -19.14 -0.87
N LYS A 338 -7.62 -18.96 0.34
CA LYS A 338 -7.25 -19.76 1.50
C LYS A 338 -8.21 -20.95 1.61
N VAL A 339 -7.66 -22.14 1.82
CA VAL A 339 -8.50 -23.31 2.08
C VAL A 339 -9.30 -23.13 3.37
N LYS A 340 -10.49 -23.71 3.41
CA LYS A 340 -11.28 -23.77 4.64
C LYS A 340 -10.50 -24.49 5.75
N VAL A 341 -10.42 -23.88 6.93
CA VAL A 341 -9.82 -24.50 8.13
C VAL A 341 -10.90 -25.12 9.02
N ASP A 342 -10.57 -26.22 9.74
CA ASP A 342 -11.56 -26.92 10.57
C ASP A 342 -11.90 -26.19 11.88
N SER A 343 -10.98 -25.34 12.38
CA SER A 343 -11.18 -24.57 13.61
C SER A 343 -10.14 -23.47 13.73
N ASN A 344 -10.50 -22.39 14.45
CA ASN A 344 -9.62 -21.25 14.75
C ASN A 344 -8.99 -20.64 13.49
N PRO A 345 -9.78 -20.01 12.60
CA PRO A 345 -9.21 -19.28 11.48
C PRO A 345 -8.25 -18.20 12.00
N GLU A 346 -7.09 -18.11 11.40
CA GLU A 346 -6.06 -17.14 11.77
C GLU A 346 -5.85 -16.16 10.62
N ASP A 347 -5.85 -14.88 10.94
CA ASP A 347 -5.41 -13.88 10.00
C ASP A 347 -3.89 -13.93 9.92
N THR A 348 -3.37 -14.12 8.72
CA THR A 348 -1.95 -14.10 8.43
C THR A 348 -1.60 -12.82 7.66
N SER A 349 -0.32 -12.51 7.54
CA SER A 349 0.11 -11.34 6.78
C SER A 349 1.20 -11.72 5.80
N TRP A 350 0.92 -11.54 4.54
CA TRP A 350 1.92 -11.68 3.49
C TRP A 350 2.76 -10.41 3.38
N ILE A 351 4.04 -10.49 3.73
CA ILE A 351 4.96 -9.37 3.60
C ILE A 351 5.49 -9.33 2.16
N ASN A 352 4.98 -8.39 1.38
CA ASN A 352 5.47 -8.14 0.04
C ASN A 352 6.73 -7.27 0.13
N GLU A 353 7.89 -7.95 0.15
CA GLU A 353 9.21 -7.29 0.15
C GLU A 353 9.70 -7.08 -1.28
N TRP A 354 10.16 -5.89 -1.57
CA TRP A 354 10.93 -5.64 -2.78
C TRP A 354 11.85 -4.44 -2.56
N SER A 355 12.90 -4.38 -3.32
CA SER A 355 13.80 -3.24 -3.38
C SER A 355 14.01 -2.84 -4.84
N LEU A 356 14.22 -1.55 -5.05
CA LEU A 356 14.64 -1.09 -6.37
C LEU A 356 15.94 -1.78 -6.77
N PRO A 357 16.09 -2.21 -8.02
CA PRO A 357 17.37 -2.64 -8.55
C PRO A 357 18.38 -1.52 -8.34
N GLN A 358 19.52 -1.85 -7.74
CA GLN A 358 20.63 -0.91 -7.52
C GLN A 358 21.39 -0.66 -8.81
#